data_f12494fce3d47d06f36155503e4b6cfc
#
_entry.id   f12494fce3d47d06f36155503e4b6cfc
#
_cell.length_a   1.000
_cell.length_b   1.000
_cell.length_c   1.000
_cell.angle_alpha   90.00
_cell.angle_beta   90.00
_cell.angle_gamma   90.00
#
_symmetry.space_group_name_H-M   'P 1'
#
loop_
_entity.id
_entity.type
_entity.pdbx_description
1 polymer ?
#
loop_
_entity_poly.entity_id
_entity_poly.type
_entity_poly.pdbx_seq_one_letter_code
_entity_poly.pdbx_strand_id
1 'polypeptide(L)'
;MGIENLGTKEYKEIVRNAAELTSGKLVQERQVQKARIKAILNGGADGIKALLGNTMETSDADLLPAPNMLQSGIDRLAQKISGVPQVRVDVPNFNDSTRSKVRAEKLERIVTNYDNKQNLGSQLQQAARWLPGYGYCAWVITTKRDKNGFAYPSAELRDPYDTFPGNFGPDQQPREMAVVRRVPRYKLAQIYPEFADEILKTDEDDTDTASETATQFMSYENAREQAWEDNTYTGVRIIEYYDMGGTYVVFPERNMILDFIPNVLSTPPFVFMKRVSFDALKGQYDHVIGLMAMMAKINIMSAIAMEDSVFTETNISGEIESGQYRKGRFAVNYLAPGTQVSKPMNNIPYQLFQQVDRLERQLRMVGGYPVTDDSQSPNSFVTGAGLSELNSTMSLMINEYREIIKHSITQMDEKRLELDVVLSYSQGINKKPMAGFFNGASFSENYSPLGDIGGDFTTRRIYGVMAGFDEPQKIVTGLQLLQAGVIDVETLQDNIDGLENIAKVQERIRKNKAEQVLFDSILARSAQGDMAATMAAIAIYEMPNQITEIMKQFYTPEEPQMTPEQEALIQQQMMQQQMGGEPPTMAQAFGM
;
A
#
# COMPACT_ATOMS: atom_id res chain seq x y z
N MET A 1 -6.78 -33.71 -8.90
CA MET A 1 -6.23 -34.23 -10.18
C MET A 1 -4.72 -34.15 -10.02
N GLY A 2 -4.07 -35.28 -9.87
CA GLY A 2 -2.66 -35.32 -9.50
C GLY A 2 -1.72 -35.21 -10.69
N ILE A 3 -0.45 -35.21 -10.38
CA ILE A 3 0.73 -35.20 -11.27
C ILE A 3 0.62 -36.35 -12.34
N GLU A 4 -0.14 -37.41 -12.06
CA GLU A 4 -0.39 -38.54 -12.92
C GLU A 4 -1.03 -38.19 -14.29
N ASN A 5 -1.63 -37.03 -14.43
CA ASN A 5 -2.28 -36.55 -15.66
C ASN A 5 -1.35 -35.77 -16.59
N LEU A 6 -0.13 -35.44 -16.14
CA LEU A 6 0.85 -34.76 -16.96
C LEU A 6 1.57 -35.73 -17.88
N GLY A 7 1.54 -35.49 -19.18
CA GLY A 7 2.32 -36.28 -20.15
C GLY A 7 3.82 -36.16 -19.87
N THR A 8 4.59 -37.24 -20.06
CA THR A 8 6.04 -37.29 -19.77
C THR A 8 6.84 -36.17 -20.48
N LYS A 9 6.38 -35.72 -21.64
CA LYS A 9 7.00 -34.60 -22.38
C LYS A 9 6.70 -33.26 -21.73
N GLU A 10 5.45 -33.00 -21.35
CA GLU A 10 5.01 -31.79 -20.67
C GLU A 10 5.71 -31.62 -19.31
N TYR A 11 5.82 -32.73 -18.57
CA TYR A 11 6.53 -32.76 -17.29
C TYR A 11 7.97 -32.25 -17.41
N LYS A 12 8.74 -32.79 -18.37
CA LYS A 12 10.13 -32.38 -18.61
C LYS A 12 10.24 -30.95 -19.10
N GLU A 13 9.30 -30.50 -19.90
CA GLU A 13 9.27 -29.12 -20.43
C GLU A 13 8.98 -28.11 -19.33
N ILE A 14 8.03 -28.38 -18.45
CA ILE A 14 7.71 -27.51 -17.30
C ILE A 14 8.91 -27.36 -16.37
N VAL A 15 9.57 -28.48 -16.01
CA VAL A 15 10.76 -28.45 -15.15
C VAL A 15 11.88 -27.64 -15.79
N ARG A 16 12.10 -27.85 -17.11
CA ARG A 16 13.12 -27.09 -17.85
C ARG A 16 12.78 -25.59 -17.89
N ASN A 17 11.55 -25.24 -18.22
CA ASN A 17 11.13 -23.83 -18.31
C ASN A 17 11.26 -23.14 -16.95
N ALA A 18 10.83 -23.79 -15.86
CA ALA A 18 10.99 -23.27 -14.52
C ALA A 18 12.46 -23.03 -14.15
N ALA A 19 13.34 -23.99 -14.51
CA ALA A 19 14.78 -23.87 -14.27
C ALA A 19 15.40 -22.74 -15.14
N GLU A 20 15.07 -22.66 -16.42
CA GLU A 20 15.56 -21.63 -17.33
C GLU A 20 15.13 -20.21 -16.91
N LEU A 21 13.88 -20.04 -16.45
CA LEU A 21 13.40 -18.76 -15.94
C LEU A 21 14.15 -18.28 -14.69
N THR A 22 14.67 -19.20 -13.89
CA THR A 22 15.33 -18.84 -12.62
C THR A 22 16.86 -18.85 -12.69
N SER A 23 17.46 -19.47 -13.70
CA SER A 23 18.92 -19.64 -13.82
C SER A 23 19.53 -19.16 -15.14
N GLY A 24 18.71 -18.66 -16.08
CA GLY A 24 19.19 -18.16 -17.37
C GLY A 24 20.15 -16.95 -17.23
N LYS A 25 21.10 -16.80 -18.17
CA LYS A 25 22.11 -15.73 -18.12
C LYS A 25 21.52 -14.32 -17.97
N LEU A 26 20.46 -14.00 -18.71
CA LEU A 26 19.77 -12.69 -18.61
C LEU A 26 19.11 -12.49 -17.24
N VAL A 27 18.68 -13.57 -16.62
CA VAL A 27 18.08 -13.56 -15.29
C VAL A 27 19.15 -13.28 -14.24
N GLN A 28 20.33 -13.91 -14.36
CA GLN A 28 21.45 -13.67 -13.46
C GLN A 28 21.91 -12.21 -13.48
N GLU A 29 22.03 -11.60 -14.68
CA GLU A 29 22.34 -10.18 -14.80
C GLU A 29 21.33 -9.28 -14.09
N ARG A 30 20.02 -9.59 -14.24
CA ARG A 30 18.96 -8.89 -13.50
C ARG A 30 19.06 -9.12 -11.99
N GLN A 31 19.40 -10.32 -11.58
CA GLN A 31 19.49 -10.65 -10.16
C GLN A 31 20.60 -9.89 -9.45
N VAL A 32 21.73 -9.66 -10.11
CA VAL A 32 22.80 -8.78 -9.61
C VAL A 32 22.28 -7.37 -9.37
N GLN A 33 21.51 -6.82 -10.32
CA GLN A 33 20.92 -5.49 -10.15
C GLN A 33 19.90 -5.46 -9.00
N LYS A 34 19.05 -6.48 -8.88
CA LYS A 34 18.08 -6.58 -7.77
C LYS A 34 18.80 -6.69 -6.43
N ALA A 35 19.85 -7.48 -6.32
CA ALA A 35 20.65 -7.61 -5.11
C ALA A 35 21.26 -6.28 -4.70
N ARG A 36 21.81 -5.53 -5.67
CA ARG A 36 22.33 -4.20 -5.44
C ARG A 36 21.28 -3.24 -4.92
N ILE A 37 20.10 -3.21 -5.54
CA ILE A 37 18.98 -2.37 -5.10
C ILE A 37 18.54 -2.77 -3.69
N LYS A 38 18.39 -4.09 -3.43
CA LYS A 38 18.01 -4.61 -2.10
C LYS A 38 18.99 -4.17 -1.02
N ALA A 39 20.28 -4.26 -1.27
CA ALA A 39 21.30 -3.83 -0.34
C ALA A 39 21.26 -2.31 -0.09
N ILE A 40 21.11 -1.50 -1.14
CA ILE A 40 20.98 -0.05 -1.01
C ILE A 40 19.73 0.32 -0.21
N LEU A 41 18.60 -0.36 -0.44
CA LEU A 41 17.35 -0.13 0.27
C LEU A 41 17.39 -0.55 1.74
N ASN A 42 18.14 -1.62 2.06
CA ASN A 42 18.35 -2.03 3.45
C ASN A 42 19.20 -1.02 4.23
N GLY A 43 20.01 -0.21 3.53
CA GLY A 43 20.82 0.84 4.14
C GLY A 43 22.06 0.33 4.86
N GLY A 44 22.60 1.18 5.74
CA GLY A 44 23.82 0.87 6.48
C GLY A 44 25.09 0.90 5.63
N ALA A 45 26.20 0.43 6.19
CA ALA A 45 27.49 0.38 5.50
C ALA A 45 27.45 -0.49 4.23
N ASP A 46 26.76 -1.62 4.29
CA ASP A 46 26.62 -2.53 3.14
C ASP A 46 25.83 -1.91 2.00
N GLY A 47 24.79 -1.12 2.32
CA GLY A 47 24.05 -0.37 1.31
C GLY A 47 24.93 0.64 0.59
N ILE A 48 25.81 1.33 1.30
CA ILE A 48 26.76 2.28 0.72
C ILE A 48 27.84 1.55 -0.08
N LYS A 49 28.38 0.44 0.42
CA LYS A 49 29.30 -0.42 -0.34
C LYS A 49 28.66 -0.90 -1.64
N ALA A 50 27.41 -1.36 -1.59
CA ALA A 50 26.65 -1.74 -2.76
C ALA A 50 26.45 -0.59 -3.76
N LEU A 51 26.23 0.62 -3.26
CA LEU A 51 26.09 1.82 -4.07
C LEU A 51 27.42 2.18 -4.76
N LEU A 52 28.53 2.16 -4.02
CA LEU A 52 29.86 2.49 -4.53
C LEU A 52 30.42 1.41 -5.46
N GLY A 53 30.04 0.14 -5.25
CA GLY A 53 30.65 -0.99 -5.94
C GLY A 53 32.17 -1.07 -5.66
N ASN A 54 32.94 -1.57 -6.64
CA ASN A 54 34.41 -1.68 -6.53
C ASN A 54 35.16 -0.36 -6.80
N THR A 55 34.46 0.79 -6.78
CA THR A 55 35.09 2.07 -7.14
C THR A 55 35.91 2.69 -6.03
N MET A 56 35.78 2.20 -4.80
CA MET A 56 36.49 2.74 -3.62
C MET A 56 36.68 1.66 -2.56
N GLU A 57 37.91 1.46 -2.13
CA GLU A 57 38.22 0.67 -0.93
C GLU A 57 38.16 1.60 0.28
N THR A 58 37.16 1.39 1.14
CA THR A 58 36.96 2.21 2.35
C THR A 58 36.70 1.31 3.55
N SER A 59 37.13 1.78 4.72
CA SER A 59 36.74 1.15 5.98
C SER A 59 35.26 1.43 6.29
N ASP A 60 34.61 0.62 7.11
CA ASP A 60 33.18 0.82 7.47
C ASP A 60 32.96 2.17 8.19
N ALA A 61 33.96 2.67 8.92
CA ALA A 61 33.90 3.96 9.57
C ALA A 61 33.79 5.12 8.57
N ASP A 62 34.47 5.00 7.42
CA ASP A 62 34.50 6.02 6.38
C ASP A 62 33.17 6.11 5.60
N LEU A 63 32.31 5.09 5.71
CA LEU A 63 31.02 5.02 4.98
C LEU A 63 29.86 5.72 5.71
N LEU A 64 30.01 6.00 7.00
CA LEU A 64 28.97 6.60 7.84
C LEU A 64 28.45 7.98 7.35
N PRO A 65 29.28 8.86 6.76
CA PRO A 65 28.83 10.18 6.34
C PRO A 65 27.95 10.19 5.08
N ALA A 66 27.83 9.07 4.36
CA ALA A 66 27.10 9.04 3.10
C ALA A 66 25.59 8.81 3.33
N PRO A 67 24.72 9.78 2.98
CA PRO A 67 23.28 9.62 3.15
C PRO A 67 22.68 8.65 2.13
N ASN A 68 21.75 7.80 2.58
CA ASN A 68 20.99 6.92 1.69
C ASN A 68 19.78 7.65 1.09
N MET A 69 20.02 8.42 0.04
CA MET A 69 18.97 9.20 -0.63
C MET A 69 17.98 8.31 -1.39
N LEU A 70 18.39 7.12 -1.84
CA LEU A 70 17.51 6.20 -2.56
C LEU A 70 16.35 5.73 -1.68
N GLN A 71 16.66 5.29 -0.47
CA GLN A 71 15.65 4.85 0.48
C GLN A 71 14.66 5.98 0.81
N SER A 72 15.18 7.16 1.11
CA SER A 72 14.35 8.33 1.39
C SER A 72 13.41 8.67 0.21
N GLY A 73 13.91 8.62 -1.03
CA GLY A 73 13.09 8.89 -2.22
C GLY A 73 12.01 7.86 -2.45
N ILE A 74 12.34 6.58 -2.29
CA ILE A 74 11.36 5.48 -2.42
C ILE A 74 10.30 5.56 -1.33
N ASP A 75 10.67 5.81 -0.08
CA ASP A 75 9.71 5.91 1.03
C ASP A 75 8.73 7.08 0.84
N ARG A 76 9.22 8.24 0.41
CA ARG A 76 8.36 9.40 0.10
C ARG A 76 7.40 9.12 -1.07
N LEU A 77 7.89 8.50 -2.14
CA LEU A 77 7.04 8.13 -3.27
C LEU A 77 6.01 7.08 -2.85
N ALA A 78 6.44 6.07 -2.09
CA ALA A 78 5.57 5.01 -1.59
C ALA A 78 4.42 5.56 -0.74
N GLN A 79 4.67 6.51 0.15
CA GLN A 79 3.63 7.16 0.94
C GLN A 79 2.54 7.82 0.07
N LYS A 80 2.93 8.42 -1.07
CA LYS A 80 1.99 9.10 -1.97
C LYS A 80 1.20 8.16 -2.88
N ILE A 81 1.69 6.95 -3.13
CA ILE A 81 1.05 5.97 -4.04
C ILE A 81 0.43 4.76 -3.34
N SER A 82 0.68 4.57 -2.03
CA SER A 82 0.25 3.38 -1.28
C SER A 82 -1.24 3.34 -0.89
N GLY A 83 -1.99 4.40 -1.19
CA GLY A 83 -3.42 4.44 -0.88
C GLY A 83 -4.18 3.33 -1.62
N VAL A 84 -5.12 2.69 -0.92
CA VAL A 84 -6.00 1.68 -1.54
C VAL A 84 -7.04 2.39 -2.41
N PRO A 85 -7.09 2.13 -3.73
CA PRO A 85 -8.13 2.71 -4.58
C PRO A 85 -9.49 2.08 -4.26
N GLN A 86 -10.52 2.91 -4.18
CA GLN A 86 -11.89 2.47 -3.94
C GLN A 86 -12.41 1.66 -5.12
N VAL A 87 -13.16 0.59 -4.82
CA VAL A 87 -13.83 -0.21 -5.85
C VAL A 87 -15.12 0.49 -6.28
N ARG A 88 -15.41 0.48 -7.57
CA ARG A 88 -16.67 0.91 -8.17
C ARG A 88 -17.10 -0.11 -9.21
N VAL A 89 -18.38 -0.35 -9.26
CA VAL A 89 -19.00 -1.22 -10.25
C VAL A 89 -19.98 -0.39 -11.05
N ASP A 90 -19.71 -0.22 -12.33
CA ASP A 90 -20.54 0.58 -13.21
C ASP A 90 -21.79 -0.25 -13.63
N VAL A 91 -22.95 0.35 -13.48
CA VAL A 91 -24.20 -0.25 -13.99
C VAL A 91 -24.30 0.08 -15.50
N PRO A 92 -24.51 -0.93 -16.37
CA PRO A 92 -24.70 -0.64 -17.80
C PRO A 92 -25.87 0.32 -18.04
N ASN A 93 -25.63 1.38 -18.82
CA ASN A 93 -26.63 2.43 -19.09
C ASN A 93 -27.96 1.92 -19.65
N PHE A 94 -27.96 0.76 -20.33
CA PHE A 94 -29.17 0.14 -20.88
C PHE A 94 -29.95 -0.70 -19.86
N ASN A 95 -29.45 -0.85 -18.63
CA ASN A 95 -30.07 -1.66 -17.57
C ASN A 95 -30.07 -0.91 -16.24
N ASP A 96 -30.49 0.36 -16.25
CA ASP A 96 -30.57 1.23 -15.05
C ASP A 96 -31.79 0.88 -14.18
N SER A 97 -31.91 -0.38 -13.79
CA SER A 97 -32.94 -0.84 -12.86
C SER A 97 -32.44 -0.74 -11.42
N THR A 98 -33.34 -0.54 -10.47
CA THR A 98 -33.03 -0.58 -9.02
C THR A 98 -32.31 -1.88 -8.64
N ARG A 99 -32.67 -3.00 -9.27
CA ARG A 99 -32.05 -4.30 -9.04
C ARG A 99 -30.58 -4.34 -9.47
N SER A 100 -30.25 -3.71 -10.61
CA SER A 100 -28.87 -3.63 -11.10
C SER A 100 -28.00 -2.75 -10.18
N LYS A 101 -28.55 -1.65 -9.66
CA LYS A 101 -27.86 -0.79 -8.68
C LYS A 101 -27.55 -1.52 -7.38
N VAL A 102 -28.54 -2.22 -6.82
CA VAL A 102 -28.36 -3.02 -5.60
C VAL A 102 -27.33 -4.13 -5.81
N ARG A 103 -27.31 -4.77 -6.99
CA ARG A 103 -26.29 -5.77 -7.33
C ARG A 103 -24.90 -5.16 -7.44
N ALA A 104 -24.75 -4.00 -8.06
CA ALA A 104 -23.48 -3.28 -8.18
C ALA A 104 -22.92 -2.93 -6.79
N GLU A 105 -23.73 -2.35 -5.91
CA GLU A 105 -23.32 -2.07 -4.53
C GLU A 105 -22.92 -3.34 -3.77
N LYS A 106 -23.62 -4.44 -4.00
CA LYS A 106 -23.29 -5.71 -3.35
C LYS A 106 -21.95 -6.27 -3.84
N LEU A 107 -21.64 -6.15 -5.14
CA LEU A 107 -20.34 -6.50 -5.70
C LEU A 107 -19.21 -5.65 -5.10
N GLU A 108 -19.42 -4.34 -4.94
CA GLU A 108 -18.47 -3.45 -4.28
C GLU A 108 -18.18 -3.91 -2.83
N ARG A 109 -19.21 -4.32 -2.08
CA ARG A 109 -19.04 -4.86 -0.71
C ARG A 109 -18.33 -6.22 -0.70
N ILE A 110 -18.59 -7.10 -1.69
CA ILE A 110 -17.89 -8.39 -1.82
C ILE A 110 -16.40 -8.16 -2.03
N VAL A 111 -16.02 -7.27 -2.95
CA VAL A 111 -14.61 -6.96 -3.23
C VAL A 111 -13.96 -6.30 -2.01
N THR A 112 -14.65 -5.38 -1.34
CA THR A 112 -14.17 -4.77 -0.09
C THR A 112 -13.95 -5.82 1.02
N ASN A 113 -14.80 -6.84 1.12
CA ASN A 113 -14.58 -7.95 2.04
C ASN A 113 -13.31 -8.76 1.71
N TYR A 114 -13.00 -8.97 0.41
CA TYR A 114 -11.73 -9.61 0.02
C TYR A 114 -10.53 -8.74 0.40
N ASP A 115 -10.59 -7.44 0.16
CA ASP A 115 -9.53 -6.50 0.52
C ASP A 115 -9.22 -6.52 2.02
N ASN A 116 -10.26 -6.53 2.85
CA ASN A 116 -10.13 -6.60 4.31
C ASN A 116 -9.55 -7.94 4.77
N LYS A 117 -10.03 -9.06 4.21
CA LYS A 117 -9.56 -10.41 4.60
C LYS A 117 -8.09 -10.66 4.24
N GLN A 118 -7.61 -10.07 3.15
CA GLN A 118 -6.20 -10.21 2.74
C GLN A 118 -5.30 -9.09 3.23
N ASN A 119 -5.86 -8.07 3.93
CA ASN A 119 -5.12 -6.86 4.35
C ASN A 119 -4.42 -6.17 3.17
N LEU A 120 -5.20 -5.83 2.15
CA LEU A 120 -4.69 -5.22 0.91
C LEU A 120 -3.90 -3.93 1.17
N GLY A 121 -4.30 -3.13 2.17
CA GLY A 121 -3.61 -1.89 2.52
C GLY A 121 -2.14 -2.12 2.89
N SER A 122 -1.85 -3.10 3.74
CA SER A 122 -0.47 -3.45 4.10
C SER A 122 0.32 -3.99 2.91
N GLN A 123 -0.29 -4.84 2.07
CA GLN A 123 0.35 -5.34 0.85
C GLN A 123 0.66 -4.21 -0.13
N LEU A 124 -0.24 -3.23 -0.28
CA LEU A 124 -0.01 -2.07 -1.15
C LEU A 124 1.09 -1.16 -0.63
N GLN A 125 1.19 -0.94 0.68
CA GLN A 125 2.32 -0.20 1.26
C GLN A 125 3.66 -0.84 0.90
N GLN A 126 3.73 -2.17 0.94
CA GLN A 126 4.93 -2.90 0.54
C GLN A 126 5.15 -2.85 -0.97
N ALA A 127 4.10 -3.08 -1.77
CA ALA A 127 4.16 -3.01 -3.22
C ALA A 127 4.56 -1.61 -3.72
N ALA A 128 4.08 -0.55 -3.05
CA ALA A 128 4.43 0.83 -3.34
C ALA A 128 5.92 1.16 -3.13
N ARG A 129 6.60 0.42 -2.25
CA ARG A 129 8.07 0.50 -2.09
C ARG A 129 8.80 -0.31 -3.15
N TRP A 130 8.32 -1.51 -3.44
CA TRP A 130 8.96 -2.41 -4.38
C TRP A 130 8.84 -1.96 -5.84
N LEU A 131 7.69 -1.41 -6.22
CA LEU A 131 7.46 -0.98 -7.60
C LEU A 131 8.45 0.09 -8.09
N PRO A 132 8.72 1.18 -7.35
CA PRO A 132 9.76 2.13 -7.74
C PRO A 132 11.18 1.54 -7.66
N GLY A 133 11.43 0.66 -6.69
CA GLY A 133 12.74 0.04 -6.48
C GLY A 133 13.10 -0.95 -7.59
N TYR A 134 12.26 -1.97 -7.79
CA TYR A 134 12.55 -3.06 -8.73
C TYR A 134 11.91 -2.89 -10.12
N GLY A 135 10.96 -1.95 -10.24
CA GLY A 135 10.22 -1.71 -11.48
C GLY A 135 9.02 -2.63 -11.68
N TYR A 136 8.80 -3.59 -10.81
CA TYR A 136 7.65 -4.50 -10.85
C TYR A 136 7.37 -5.16 -9.49
N CYS A 137 6.18 -5.70 -9.36
CA CYS A 137 5.81 -6.67 -8.32
C CYS A 137 4.66 -7.54 -8.83
N ALA A 138 4.40 -8.64 -8.16
CA ALA A 138 3.38 -9.60 -8.56
C ALA A 138 2.56 -10.08 -7.37
N TRP A 139 1.28 -10.34 -7.63
CA TRP A 139 0.40 -11.07 -6.74
C TRP A 139 0.06 -12.41 -7.34
N VAL A 140 0.08 -13.44 -6.53
CA VAL A 140 -0.42 -14.77 -6.88
C VAL A 140 -1.82 -14.92 -6.31
N ILE A 141 -2.74 -15.37 -7.16
CA ILE A 141 -4.13 -15.64 -6.76
C ILE A 141 -4.19 -17.02 -6.10
N THR A 142 -4.61 -17.05 -4.86
CA THR A 142 -4.68 -18.26 -4.04
C THR A 142 -6.04 -18.38 -3.36
N THR A 143 -6.25 -19.50 -2.69
CA THR A 143 -7.46 -19.75 -1.91
C THR A 143 -7.10 -19.84 -0.43
N LYS A 144 -7.79 -19.06 0.40
CA LYS A 144 -7.68 -19.17 1.87
C LYS A 144 -8.99 -19.63 2.48
N ARG A 145 -8.90 -20.51 3.48
CA ARG A 145 -10.07 -20.93 4.26
C ARG A 145 -10.20 -20.09 5.52
N ASP A 146 -11.43 -19.68 5.79
CA ASP A 146 -11.79 -18.99 7.01
C ASP A 146 -11.94 -20.00 8.17
N LYS A 147 -12.00 -19.50 9.43
CA LYS A 147 -12.24 -20.31 10.64
C LYS A 147 -13.51 -21.15 10.55
N ASN A 148 -14.49 -20.71 9.80
CA ASN A 148 -15.75 -21.42 9.55
C ASN A 148 -15.68 -22.43 8.39
N GLY A 149 -14.51 -22.66 7.80
CA GLY A 149 -14.30 -23.61 6.69
C GLY A 149 -14.65 -23.07 5.30
N PHE A 150 -15.16 -21.83 5.18
CA PHE A 150 -15.44 -21.22 3.88
C PHE A 150 -14.14 -20.87 3.16
N ALA A 151 -14.04 -21.28 1.90
CA ALA A 151 -12.93 -20.89 1.03
C ALA A 151 -13.23 -19.54 0.37
N TYR A 152 -12.28 -18.62 0.46
CA TYR A 152 -12.31 -17.31 -0.18
C TYR A 152 -11.11 -17.12 -1.09
N PRO A 153 -11.27 -16.40 -2.21
CA PRO A 153 -10.14 -15.97 -3.02
C PRO A 153 -9.26 -15.00 -2.24
N SER A 154 -7.97 -15.15 -2.38
CA SER A 154 -6.96 -14.28 -1.79
C SER A 154 -5.88 -14.00 -2.80
N ALA A 155 -5.26 -12.83 -2.71
CA ALA A 155 -4.07 -12.49 -3.47
C ALA A 155 -2.89 -12.33 -2.51
N GLU A 156 -1.77 -12.97 -2.81
CA GLU A 156 -0.55 -12.89 -2.02
C GLU A 156 0.53 -12.15 -2.79
N LEU A 157 1.02 -11.07 -2.20
CA LEU A 157 2.12 -10.31 -2.76
C LEU A 157 3.41 -11.15 -2.68
N ARG A 158 4.15 -11.22 -3.78
CA ARG A 158 5.44 -11.91 -3.87
C ARG A 158 6.58 -10.92 -3.93
N ASP A 159 7.69 -11.25 -3.26
CA ASP A 159 8.90 -10.43 -3.31
C ASP A 159 9.43 -10.39 -4.75
N PRO A 160 9.61 -9.21 -5.36
CA PRO A 160 10.18 -9.09 -6.69
C PRO A 160 11.58 -9.67 -6.79
N TYR A 161 12.33 -9.72 -5.68
CA TYR A 161 13.66 -10.31 -5.64
C TYR A 161 13.64 -11.78 -6.05
N ASP A 162 12.65 -12.53 -5.54
CA ASP A 162 12.50 -13.96 -5.77
C ASP A 162 11.51 -14.28 -6.90
N THR A 163 10.97 -13.26 -7.59
CA THR A 163 9.98 -13.40 -8.66
C THR A 163 10.62 -13.19 -10.02
N PHE A 164 10.40 -14.13 -10.92
CA PHE A 164 10.99 -14.21 -12.26
C PHE A 164 9.90 -14.27 -13.32
N PRO A 165 9.54 -13.15 -13.96
CA PRO A 165 8.59 -13.15 -15.05
C PRO A 165 9.22 -13.71 -16.33
N GLY A 166 8.43 -14.48 -17.09
CA GLY A 166 8.81 -14.98 -18.40
C GLY A 166 8.56 -13.99 -19.52
N ASN A 167 8.24 -14.50 -20.69
CA ASN A 167 8.01 -13.67 -21.89
C ASN A 167 6.72 -12.85 -21.75
N PHE A 168 6.81 -11.57 -22.12
CA PHE A 168 5.67 -10.65 -22.12
C PHE A 168 4.85 -10.77 -23.39
N GLY A 169 3.51 -10.79 -23.23
CA GLY A 169 2.59 -10.65 -24.35
C GLY A 169 2.43 -9.22 -24.82
N PRO A 170 1.63 -8.99 -25.89
CA PRO A 170 1.31 -7.64 -26.36
C PRO A 170 0.59 -6.77 -25.32
N ASP A 171 -0.09 -7.40 -24.38
CA ASP A 171 -0.79 -6.82 -23.23
C ASP A 171 0.16 -6.39 -22.10
N GLN A 172 1.47 -6.50 -22.29
CA GLN A 172 2.51 -6.23 -21.29
C GLN A 172 2.41 -7.10 -20.04
N GLN A 173 1.63 -8.20 -20.08
CA GLN A 173 1.56 -9.19 -19.03
C GLN A 173 2.46 -10.40 -19.38
N PRO A 174 3.19 -10.96 -18.41
CA PRO A 174 3.96 -12.17 -18.66
C PRO A 174 3.01 -13.37 -18.83
N ARG A 175 3.37 -14.27 -19.74
CA ARG A 175 2.59 -15.49 -19.98
C ARG A 175 2.83 -16.55 -18.92
N GLU A 176 3.98 -16.47 -18.29
CA GLU A 176 4.48 -17.40 -17.27
C GLU A 176 5.28 -16.63 -16.23
N MET A 177 5.35 -17.18 -15.03
CA MET A 177 6.08 -16.59 -13.92
C MET A 177 6.61 -17.69 -13.01
N ALA A 178 7.84 -17.53 -12.54
CA ALA A 178 8.42 -18.40 -11.52
C ALA A 178 8.69 -17.63 -10.24
N VAL A 179 8.41 -18.23 -9.10
CA VAL A 179 8.74 -17.69 -7.77
C VAL A 179 9.62 -18.70 -7.05
N VAL A 180 10.81 -18.28 -6.66
CA VAL A 180 11.75 -19.11 -5.90
C VAL A 180 11.46 -18.99 -4.42
N ARG A 181 11.37 -20.12 -3.73
CA ARG A 181 11.21 -20.19 -2.28
C ARG A 181 12.20 -21.16 -1.67
N ARG A 182 12.61 -20.88 -0.45
CA ARG A 182 13.41 -21.79 0.36
C ARG A 182 12.57 -22.32 1.50
N VAL A 183 12.58 -23.62 1.65
CA VAL A 183 11.81 -24.29 2.70
C VAL A 183 12.74 -25.31 3.37
N PRO A 184 12.81 -25.35 4.72
CA PRO A 184 13.57 -26.38 5.43
C PRO A 184 13.15 -27.78 4.95
N ARG A 185 14.13 -28.64 4.64
CA ARG A 185 13.88 -29.97 4.03
C ARG A 185 12.90 -30.82 4.84
N TYR A 186 13.03 -30.80 6.18
CA TYR A 186 12.12 -31.56 7.03
C TYR A 186 10.68 -31.09 6.92
N LYS A 187 10.46 -29.79 6.78
CA LYS A 187 9.14 -29.19 6.61
C LYS A 187 8.57 -29.49 5.22
N LEU A 188 9.42 -29.44 4.20
CA LEU A 188 9.04 -29.82 2.85
C LEU A 188 8.66 -31.29 2.77
N ALA A 189 9.43 -32.20 3.42
CA ALA A 189 9.11 -33.61 3.52
C ALA A 189 7.80 -33.89 4.28
N GLN A 190 7.42 -33.06 5.25
CA GLN A 190 6.13 -33.16 5.93
C GLN A 190 4.97 -32.72 5.03
N ILE A 191 5.18 -31.70 4.18
CA ILE A 191 4.16 -31.21 3.25
C ILE A 191 3.94 -32.23 2.10
N TYR A 192 5.02 -32.84 1.61
CA TYR A 192 5.00 -33.78 0.51
C TYR A 192 5.57 -35.15 0.95
N PRO A 193 4.81 -35.95 1.72
CA PRO A 193 5.28 -37.22 2.27
C PRO A 193 5.62 -38.26 1.21
N GLU A 194 5.01 -38.19 0.03
CA GLU A 194 5.28 -39.11 -1.11
C GLU A 194 6.71 -38.94 -1.65
N PHE A 195 7.31 -37.77 -1.51
CA PHE A 195 8.67 -37.45 -1.97
C PHE A 195 9.67 -37.26 -0.82
N ALA A 196 9.27 -37.62 0.42
CA ALA A 196 10.06 -37.34 1.62
C ALA A 196 11.48 -37.92 1.55
N ASP A 197 11.63 -39.18 1.06
CA ASP A 197 12.93 -39.84 0.96
C ASP A 197 13.90 -39.11 0.00
N GLU A 198 13.37 -38.54 -1.08
CA GLU A 198 14.18 -37.81 -2.06
C GLU A 198 14.53 -36.41 -1.59
N ILE A 199 13.59 -35.77 -0.92
CA ILE A 199 13.81 -34.44 -0.31
C ILE A 199 14.85 -34.52 0.80
N LEU A 200 14.77 -35.54 1.68
CA LEU A 200 15.69 -35.68 2.81
C LEU A 200 17.11 -36.09 2.39
N LYS A 201 17.28 -36.72 1.21
CA LYS A 201 18.59 -37.06 0.64
C LYS A 201 19.27 -35.89 -0.06
N THR A 202 18.60 -34.76 -0.23
CA THR A 202 19.17 -33.58 -0.86
C THR A 202 19.88 -32.75 0.18
N ASP A 203 21.10 -32.31 -0.12
CA ASP A 203 21.84 -31.40 0.74
C ASP A 203 21.12 -30.05 0.78
N GLU A 204 21.05 -29.44 1.96
CA GLU A 204 20.56 -28.08 2.11
C GLU A 204 21.61 -27.16 1.54
N ASP A 205 21.25 -26.45 0.50
CA ASP A 205 22.16 -25.55 -0.20
C ASP A 205 22.19 -24.19 0.53
N ASP A 206 23.35 -23.84 1.08
CA ASP A 206 23.58 -22.54 1.71
C ASP A 206 23.80 -21.43 0.68
N THR A 207 24.13 -21.83 -0.56
CA THR A 207 24.47 -20.90 -1.61
C THR A 207 23.27 -20.55 -2.48
N ASP A 208 22.91 -19.31 -2.49
CA ASP A 208 22.05 -18.70 -3.47
C ASP A 208 22.84 -18.60 -4.78
N THR A 209 22.48 -19.33 -5.83
CA THR A 209 23.11 -19.20 -7.15
C THR A 209 23.03 -17.78 -7.71
N ALA A 210 22.00 -17.02 -7.28
CA ALA A 210 21.92 -15.58 -7.51
C ALA A 210 22.83 -14.76 -6.59
N SER A 211 23.22 -15.31 -5.44
CA SER A 211 24.11 -14.71 -4.46
C SER A 211 25.59 -14.86 -4.84
N GLU A 212 26.01 -15.94 -5.48
CA GLU A 212 27.40 -16.07 -5.95
C GLU A 212 27.81 -14.97 -6.94
N THR A 213 26.88 -14.57 -7.81
CA THR A 213 27.12 -13.46 -8.74
C THR A 213 27.02 -12.10 -8.05
N ALA A 214 26.21 -11.98 -6.99
CA ALA A 214 26.13 -10.77 -6.17
C ALA A 214 27.33 -10.63 -5.22
N THR A 215 27.88 -11.71 -4.72
CA THR A 215 29.07 -11.74 -3.83
C THR A 215 30.34 -11.24 -4.51
N GLN A 216 30.47 -11.34 -5.83
CA GLN A 216 31.58 -10.69 -6.55
C GLN A 216 31.56 -9.16 -6.45
N PHE A 217 30.40 -8.56 -6.14
CA PHE A 217 30.25 -7.10 -6.02
C PHE A 217 30.13 -6.61 -4.58
N MET A 218 30.01 -7.48 -3.59
CA MET A 218 29.68 -7.11 -2.22
C MET A 218 30.41 -8.00 -1.23
N SER A 219 31.04 -7.39 -0.25
CA SER A 219 31.41 -8.05 1.00
C SER A 219 30.15 -8.33 1.86
N TYR A 220 29.10 -8.84 1.19
CA TYR A 220 27.83 -9.19 1.80
C TYR A 220 27.92 -10.48 2.61
N GLU A 221 28.96 -11.28 2.36
CA GLU A 221 29.23 -12.52 3.08
C GLU A 221 29.36 -12.30 4.58
N ASN A 222 30.13 -11.30 5.00
CA ASN A 222 30.37 -11.09 6.42
C ASN A 222 29.12 -10.66 7.21
N ALA A 223 28.27 -9.80 6.63
CA ALA A 223 27.03 -9.40 7.28
C ALA A 223 25.97 -10.51 7.19
N ARG A 224 26.04 -11.34 6.17
CA ARG A 224 25.17 -12.48 5.97
C ARG A 224 25.60 -13.65 6.85
N GLU A 225 26.87 -13.96 6.95
CA GLU A 225 27.40 -14.97 7.87
C GLU A 225 27.05 -14.64 9.31
N GLN A 226 27.27 -13.40 9.78
CA GLN A 226 26.89 -12.98 11.13
C GLN A 226 25.37 -13.01 11.39
N ALA A 227 24.55 -12.61 10.43
CA ALA A 227 23.09 -12.66 10.56
C ALA A 227 22.53 -14.08 10.41
N TRP A 228 23.28 -15.01 9.81
CA TRP A 228 22.86 -16.38 9.54
C TRP A 228 23.44 -17.39 10.53
N GLU A 229 24.56 -17.10 11.18
CA GLU A 229 25.05 -17.90 12.30
C GLU A 229 24.08 -17.92 13.47
N ASP A 230 23.29 -16.84 13.66
CA ASP A 230 22.24 -16.75 14.68
C ASP A 230 20.86 -17.32 14.24
N ASN A 231 20.59 -17.45 12.93
CA ASN A 231 19.34 -17.95 12.38
C ASN A 231 19.57 -18.80 11.13
N THR A 232 20.04 -20.01 11.33
CA THR A 232 20.22 -21.03 10.29
C THR A 232 18.90 -21.41 9.59
N TYR A 233 18.43 -20.58 8.69
CA TYR A 233 17.39 -20.95 7.73
C TYR A 233 18.04 -21.59 6.49
N THR A 234 18.69 -22.72 6.71
CA THR A 234 19.10 -23.60 5.62
C THR A 234 17.84 -24.26 5.06
N GLY A 235 17.64 -24.17 3.77
CA GLY A 235 16.45 -24.69 3.13
C GLY A 235 16.71 -25.17 1.71
N VAL A 236 15.91 -26.12 1.31
CA VAL A 236 15.90 -26.62 -0.05
C VAL A 236 15.17 -25.64 -0.97
N ARG A 237 15.72 -25.40 -2.14
CA ARG A 237 15.14 -24.51 -3.14
C ARG A 237 13.97 -25.18 -3.84
N ILE A 238 12.82 -24.53 -3.85
CA ILE A 238 11.66 -24.89 -4.66
C ILE A 238 11.26 -23.74 -5.58
N ILE A 239 10.70 -24.05 -6.72
CA ILE A 239 10.22 -23.10 -7.71
C ILE A 239 8.72 -23.29 -7.85
N GLU A 240 7.94 -22.28 -7.49
CA GLU A 240 6.53 -22.20 -7.84
C GLU A 240 6.43 -21.62 -9.25
N TYR A 241 6.08 -22.45 -10.22
CA TYR A 241 5.93 -22.05 -11.62
C TYR A 241 4.45 -21.89 -11.96
N TYR A 242 4.10 -20.79 -12.56
CA TYR A 242 2.74 -20.38 -12.88
C TYR A 242 2.61 -20.13 -14.38
N ASP A 243 1.65 -20.79 -15.01
CA ASP A 243 1.30 -20.59 -16.41
C ASP A 243 -0.22 -20.70 -16.64
N MET A 244 -0.64 -20.75 -17.90
CA MET A 244 -2.05 -20.97 -18.25
C MET A 244 -2.59 -22.34 -17.81
N GLY A 245 -1.73 -23.37 -17.76
CA GLY A 245 -2.10 -24.74 -17.38
C GLY A 245 -2.34 -24.89 -15.88
N GLY A 246 -1.60 -24.14 -15.06
CA GLY A 246 -1.75 -24.20 -13.62
C GLY A 246 -0.57 -23.68 -12.83
N THR A 247 -0.52 -24.12 -11.59
CA THR A 247 0.56 -23.86 -10.66
C THR A 247 1.31 -25.15 -10.41
N TYR A 248 2.61 -25.15 -10.62
CA TYR A 248 3.49 -26.30 -10.44
C TYR A 248 4.51 -25.99 -9.35
N VAL A 249 4.65 -26.88 -8.40
CA VAL A 249 5.72 -26.82 -7.40
C VAL A 249 6.87 -27.70 -7.90
N VAL A 250 7.91 -27.07 -8.43
CA VAL A 250 9.05 -27.75 -9.04
C VAL A 250 10.20 -27.82 -8.04
N PHE A 251 10.81 -28.99 -7.94
CA PHE A 251 12.02 -29.25 -7.19
C PHE A 251 13.19 -29.40 -8.18
N PRO A 252 13.95 -28.34 -8.44
CA PRO A 252 14.91 -28.31 -9.53
C PRO A 252 16.08 -29.26 -9.35
N GLU A 253 16.55 -29.49 -8.11
CA GLU A 253 17.72 -30.32 -7.82
C GLU A 253 17.53 -31.79 -8.20
N ARG A 254 16.28 -32.28 -8.17
CA ARG A 254 15.90 -33.63 -8.57
C ARG A 254 15.11 -33.69 -9.87
N ASN A 255 14.94 -32.54 -10.54
CA ASN A 255 14.14 -32.43 -11.77
C ASN A 255 12.74 -33.04 -11.64
N MET A 256 12.06 -32.74 -10.52
CA MET A 256 10.74 -33.30 -10.22
C MET A 256 9.71 -32.23 -9.91
N ILE A 257 8.45 -32.55 -10.15
CA ILE A 257 7.28 -31.73 -9.75
C ILE A 257 6.72 -32.37 -8.48
N LEU A 258 6.64 -31.59 -7.40
CA LEU A 258 6.11 -32.04 -6.11
C LEU A 258 4.59 -31.90 -6.04
N ASP A 259 4.02 -30.90 -6.73
CA ASP A 259 2.58 -30.65 -6.71
C ASP A 259 2.13 -29.95 -7.99
N PHE A 260 0.89 -30.18 -8.36
CA PHE A 260 0.24 -29.57 -9.50
C PHE A 260 -1.20 -29.17 -9.18
N ILE A 261 -1.48 -27.90 -9.31
CA ILE A 261 -2.82 -27.33 -9.15
C ILE A 261 -3.27 -26.79 -10.51
N PRO A 262 -4.26 -27.44 -11.16
CA PRO A 262 -4.75 -26.98 -12.46
C PRO A 262 -5.36 -25.57 -12.33
N ASN A 263 -5.12 -24.74 -13.34
CA ASN A 263 -5.71 -23.42 -13.40
C ASN A 263 -7.21 -23.52 -13.69
N VAL A 264 -8.00 -22.86 -12.87
CA VAL A 264 -9.47 -22.79 -13.03
C VAL A 264 -9.93 -21.43 -13.54
N LEU A 265 -8.99 -20.48 -13.70
CA LEU A 265 -9.23 -19.14 -14.19
C LEU A 265 -9.07 -19.08 -15.71
N SER A 266 -9.72 -18.11 -16.34
CA SER A 266 -9.58 -17.82 -17.77
C SER A 266 -8.19 -17.29 -18.17
N THR A 267 -7.39 -16.84 -17.20
CA THR A 267 -6.05 -16.28 -17.37
C THR A 267 -5.09 -16.91 -16.36
N PRO A 268 -3.76 -16.74 -16.47
CA PRO A 268 -2.82 -17.27 -15.49
C PRO A 268 -3.14 -16.80 -14.05
N PRO A 269 -2.92 -17.64 -13.02
CA PRO A 269 -3.34 -17.35 -11.63
C PRO A 269 -2.43 -16.37 -10.91
N PHE A 270 -2.00 -15.32 -11.59
CA PHE A 270 -1.22 -14.20 -11.02
C PHE A 270 -1.58 -12.89 -11.68
N VAL A 271 -1.23 -11.80 -11.01
CA VAL A 271 -1.33 -10.43 -11.53
C VAL A 271 0.05 -9.80 -11.45
N PHE A 272 0.50 -9.26 -12.56
CA PHE A 272 1.82 -8.66 -12.67
C PHE A 272 1.70 -7.16 -12.84
N MET A 273 2.29 -6.41 -11.91
CA MET A 273 2.35 -4.97 -11.93
C MET A 273 3.73 -4.53 -12.40
N LYS A 274 3.80 -3.80 -13.50
CA LYS A 274 5.04 -3.39 -14.12
C LYS A 274 5.04 -1.90 -14.39
N ARG A 275 6.15 -1.24 -14.09
CA ARG A 275 6.41 0.13 -14.55
C ARG A 275 6.59 0.14 -16.06
N VAL A 276 6.06 1.16 -16.72
CA VAL A 276 6.26 1.36 -18.16
C VAL A 276 7.74 1.65 -18.41
N SER A 277 8.39 0.76 -19.14
CA SER A 277 9.79 0.89 -19.55
C SER A 277 9.93 0.25 -20.95
N PHE A 278 10.99 0.56 -21.69
CA PHE A 278 11.20 -0.05 -23.00
C PHE A 278 11.35 -1.58 -22.91
N ASP A 279 12.53 -2.13 -22.95
CA ASP A 279 12.73 -3.58 -23.07
C ASP A 279 13.14 -4.26 -21.77
N ALA A 280 13.45 -3.52 -20.71
CA ALA A 280 13.95 -4.07 -19.47
C ALA A 280 13.07 -3.69 -18.28
N LEU A 281 12.95 -4.62 -17.31
CA LEU A 281 12.34 -4.34 -16.02
C LEU A 281 13.29 -3.47 -15.20
N LYS A 282 13.06 -2.16 -15.18
CA LYS A 282 13.89 -1.18 -14.48
C LYS A 282 13.08 -0.40 -13.47
N GLY A 283 13.65 -0.20 -12.29
CA GLY A 283 13.12 0.69 -11.28
C GLY A 283 13.25 2.16 -11.68
N GLN A 284 12.60 3.02 -10.90
CA GLN A 284 12.64 4.48 -11.11
C GLN A 284 14.05 5.04 -10.99
N TYR A 285 14.84 4.45 -10.11
CA TYR A 285 16.13 4.98 -9.70
C TYR A 285 17.34 4.28 -10.33
N ASP A 286 17.14 3.26 -11.17
CA ASP A 286 18.25 2.50 -11.78
C ASP A 286 19.22 3.39 -12.56
N HIS A 287 18.70 4.41 -13.25
CA HIS A 287 19.52 5.35 -14.02
C HIS A 287 20.18 6.44 -13.16
N VAL A 288 19.74 6.66 -11.92
CA VAL A 288 20.33 7.64 -11.00
C VAL A 288 21.31 7.03 -10.00
N ILE A 289 21.40 5.70 -9.92
CA ILE A 289 22.32 5.01 -9.01
C ILE A 289 23.79 5.49 -9.23
N GLY A 290 24.18 5.71 -10.48
CA GLY A 290 25.52 6.23 -10.80
C GLY A 290 25.79 7.64 -10.25
N LEU A 291 24.78 8.52 -10.31
CA LEU A 291 24.89 9.87 -9.73
C LEU A 291 24.92 9.82 -8.20
N MET A 292 24.13 8.95 -7.60
CA MET A 292 24.15 8.72 -6.14
C MET A 292 25.49 8.17 -5.66
N ALA A 293 26.06 7.21 -6.40
CA ALA A 293 27.38 6.67 -6.11
C ALA A 293 28.47 7.75 -6.17
N MET A 294 28.43 8.61 -7.21
CA MET A 294 29.37 9.71 -7.34
C MET A 294 29.23 10.72 -6.18
N MET A 295 28.02 11.06 -5.79
CA MET A 295 27.77 11.96 -4.67
C MET A 295 28.23 11.35 -3.34
N ALA A 296 27.93 10.08 -3.08
CA ALA A 296 28.41 9.36 -1.90
C ALA A 296 29.94 9.34 -1.85
N LYS A 297 30.59 9.04 -2.97
CA LYS A 297 32.07 9.05 -3.08
C LYS A 297 32.66 10.42 -2.73
N ILE A 298 32.09 11.50 -3.28
CA ILE A 298 32.59 12.86 -3.00
C ILE A 298 32.40 13.22 -1.52
N ASN A 299 31.23 12.87 -0.92
CA ASN A 299 30.97 13.12 0.50
C ASN A 299 31.96 12.38 1.40
N ILE A 300 32.26 11.11 1.12
CA ILE A 300 33.24 10.32 1.87
C ILE A 300 34.66 10.93 1.71
N MET A 301 35.07 11.24 0.48
CA MET A 301 36.35 11.85 0.23
C MET A 301 36.48 13.23 0.90
N SER A 302 35.41 14.00 0.95
CA SER A 302 35.37 15.29 1.64
C SER A 302 35.54 15.12 3.15
N ALA A 303 34.86 14.10 3.74
CA ALA A 303 34.97 13.78 5.16
C ALA A 303 36.40 13.35 5.52
N ILE A 304 37.00 12.45 4.74
CA ILE A 304 38.40 12.02 4.90
C ILE A 304 39.37 13.22 4.78
N ALA A 305 39.18 14.04 3.76
CA ALA A 305 40.02 15.23 3.56
C ALA A 305 39.87 16.26 4.71
N MET A 306 38.67 16.40 5.29
CA MET A 306 38.49 17.22 6.49
C MET A 306 39.23 16.61 7.69
N GLU A 307 39.14 15.31 7.89
CA GLU A 307 39.83 14.61 8.96
C GLU A 307 41.37 14.74 8.80
N ASP A 308 41.91 14.51 7.61
CA ASP A 308 43.29 14.71 7.29
C ASP A 308 43.77 16.16 7.48
N SER A 309 42.90 17.14 7.22
CA SER A 309 43.22 18.55 7.47
C SER A 309 43.36 18.88 8.95
N VAL A 310 42.58 18.21 9.80
CA VAL A 310 42.62 18.37 11.27
C VAL A 310 43.79 17.57 11.86
N PHE A 311 44.01 16.35 11.38
CA PHE A 311 45.06 15.44 11.84
C PHE A 311 46.22 15.36 10.84
N THR A 312 46.67 16.52 10.36
CA THR A 312 47.73 16.60 9.37
C THR A 312 48.95 15.79 9.79
N GLU A 313 49.56 15.12 8.81
CA GLU A 313 50.87 14.48 8.99
C GLU A 313 51.90 15.50 9.46
N THR A 314 52.71 15.07 10.38
CA THR A 314 53.82 15.90 10.84
C THR A 314 55.10 15.33 10.31
N ASN A 315 55.69 16.00 9.34
CA ASN A 315 56.96 15.62 8.77
C ASN A 315 58.09 16.28 9.58
N ILE A 316 58.91 15.46 10.16
CA ILE A 316 60.04 15.89 10.97
C ILE A 316 61.32 15.51 10.25
N SER A 317 62.10 16.50 9.92
CA SER A 317 63.41 16.34 9.29
C SER A 317 64.50 16.72 10.31
N GLY A 318 65.30 15.74 10.74
CA GLY A 318 66.39 15.90 11.74
C GLY A 318 66.49 14.70 12.68
N GLU A 319 67.46 14.73 13.60
CA GLU A 319 67.61 13.68 14.61
C GLU A 319 66.57 13.81 15.72
N ILE A 320 65.70 12.81 15.83
CA ILE A 320 64.72 12.71 16.90
C ILE A 320 64.78 11.31 17.50
N GLU A 321 64.92 11.23 18.82
CA GLU A 321 64.72 9.98 19.52
C GLU A 321 63.25 9.57 19.52
N SER A 322 62.98 8.28 19.30
CA SER A 322 61.65 7.70 19.29
C SER A 322 60.91 8.05 20.59
N GLY A 323 59.78 8.78 20.48
CA GLY A 323 58.93 9.16 21.61
C GLY A 323 59.05 10.62 22.10
N GLN A 324 59.97 11.41 21.57
CA GLN A 324 60.13 12.83 21.97
C GLN A 324 59.04 13.77 21.39
N TYR A 325 58.37 13.38 20.30
CA TYR A 325 57.32 14.19 19.68
C TYR A 325 55.94 13.73 20.12
N ARG A 326 55.19 14.62 20.80
CA ARG A 326 53.82 14.40 21.24
C ARG A 326 52.82 15.13 20.35
N LYS A 327 51.87 14.42 19.75
CA LYS A 327 50.74 14.99 19.04
C LYS A 327 49.60 15.30 20.03
N GLY A 328 48.98 16.47 19.92
CA GLY A 328 47.79 16.80 20.70
C GLY A 328 47.59 18.31 20.85
N ARG A 329 46.38 18.72 21.25
CA ARG A 329 46.07 20.11 21.64
C ARG A 329 46.95 20.49 22.84
N PHE A 330 47.67 21.60 22.73
CA PHE A 330 48.60 22.11 23.75
C PHE A 330 49.88 21.25 23.99
N ALA A 331 50.20 20.30 23.10
CA ALA A 331 51.49 19.60 23.22
C ALA A 331 52.64 20.54 22.93
N VAL A 332 53.58 20.68 23.89
CA VAL A 332 54.83 21.40 23.73
C VAL A 332 55.91 20.40 23.47
N ASN A 333 56.61 20.51 22.33
CA ASN A 333 57.69 19.63 21.95
C ASN A 333 59.00 20.44 21.92
N TYR A 334 60.01 19.98 22.65
CA TYR A 334 61.35 20.53 22.61
C TYR A 334 62.21 19.68 21.66
N LEU A 335 62.62 20.27 20.55
CA LEU A 335 63.38 19.59 19.48
C LEU A 335 64.81 20.05 19.47
N ALA A 336 65.72 19.18 19.00
CA ALA A 336 67.16 19.50 18.87
C ALA A 336 67.37 20.64 17.87
N PRO A 337 68.42 21.44 18.06
CA PRO A 337 68.76 22.51 17.11
C PRO A 337 68.94 21.97 15.69
N GLY A 338 68.29 22.55 14.72
CA GLY A 338 68.35 22.12 13.31
C GLY A 338 67.18 21.20 12.88
N THR A 339 66.34 20.74 13.79
CA THR A 339 65.17 19.94 13.45
C THR A 339 64.05 20.81 12.86
N GLN A 340 63.60 20.48 11.67
CA GLN A 340 62.46 21.18 11.02
C GLN A 340 61.22 20.33 11.13
N VAL A 341 60.12 20.96 11.58
CA VAL A 341 58.82 20.35 11.64
C VAL A 341 57.95 21.03 10.60
N SER A 342 57.49 20.31 9.61
CA SER A 342 56.55 20.80 8.61
C SER A 342 55.23 20.05 8.70
N LYS A 343 54.14 20.79 8.68
CA LYS A 343 52.81 20.24 8.57
C LYS A 343 52.25 20.63 7.20
N PRO A 344 52.11 19.69 6.26
CA PRO A 344 51.50 20.00 4.99
C PRO A 344 50.04 20.44 5.25
N MET A 345 49.65 21.60 4.77
CA MET A 345 48.26 22.05 4.80
C MET A 345 47.53 21.43 3.60
N ASN A 346 46.65 20.47 3.86
CA ASN A 346 45.76 19.99 2.84
C ASN A 346 44.60 21.00 2.65
N ASN A 347 44.69 21.80 1.58
CA ASN A 347 43.61 22.67 1.19
C ASN A 347 42.51 21.85 0.48
N ILE A 348 41.34 21.75 1.10
CA ILE A 348 40.18 21.15 0.46
C ILE A 348 39.71 22.12 -0.63
N PRO A 349 39.63 21.69 -1.91
CA PRO A 349 39.20 22.59 -2.98
C PRO A 349 37.72 22.98 -2.76
N TYR A 350 37.42 24.28 -2.66
CA TYR A 350 36.03 24.77 -2.55
C TYR A 350 35.14 24.28 -3.67
N GLN A 351 35.68 23.96 -4.82
CA GLN A 351 35.02 23.38 -5.98
C GLN A 351 34.33 22.03 -5.66
N LEU A 352 34.83 21.26 -4.69
CA LEU A 352 34.23 20.00 -4.25
C LEU A 352 32.83 20.21 -3.68
N PHE A 353 32.63 21.21 -2.85
CA PHE A 353 31.35 21.55 -2.26
C PHE A 353 30.36 22.04 -3.32
N GLN A 354 30.83 22.82 -4.29
CA GLN A 354 30.00 23.25 -5.43
C GLN A 354 29.57 22.06 -6.32
N GLN A 355 30.42 21.05 -6.45
CA GLN A 355 30.07 19.84 -7.20
C GLN A 355 29.02 19.01 -6.45
N VAL A 356 29.08 18.89 -5.14
CA VAL A 356 28.06 18.23 -4.33
C VAL A 356 26.70 18.89 -4.55
N ASP A 357 26.62 20.22 -4.40
CA ASP A 357 25.37 20.97 -4.63
C ASP A 357 24.82 20.78 -6.06
N ARG A 358 25.72 20.74 -7.05
CA ARG A 358 25.33 20.53 -8.43
C ARG A 358 24.79 19.09 -8.65
N LEU A 359 25.45 18.09 -8.11
CA LEU A 359 25.02 16.69 -8.19
C LEU A 359 23.70 16.48 -7.45
N GLU A 360 23.54 17.10 -6.30
CA GLU A 360 22.29 17.05 -5.55
C GLU A 360 21.11 17.64 -6.34
N ARG A 361 21.32 18.80 -6.98
CA ARG A 361 20.29 19.37 -7.88
C ARG A 361 19.99 18.47 -9.06
N GLN A 362 21.01 17.90 -9.71
CA GLN A 362 20.81 16.96 -10.81
C GLN A 362 20.06 15.71 -10.34
N LEU A 363 20.41 15.16 -9.18
CA LEU A 363 19.76 14.01 -8.59
C LEU A 363 18.27 14.30 -8.30
N ARG A 364 17.96 15.47 -7.74
CA ARG A 364 16.58 15.90 -7.49
C ARG A 364 15.79 16.04 -8.81
N MET A 365 16.38 16.64 -9.83
CA MET A 365 15.71 16.80 -11.12
C MET A 365 15.46 15.46 -11.83
N VAL A 366 16.45 14.58 -11.87
CA VAL A 366 16.37 13.29 -12.59
C VAL A 366 15.62 12.24 -11.78
N GLY A 367 15.77 12.23 -10.46
CA GLY A 367 15.10 11.30 -9.54
C GLY A 367 13.64 11.62 -9.27
N GLY A 368 13.14 12.80 -9.69
CA GLY A 368 11.78 13.22 -9.40
C GLY A 368 11.51 13.48 -7.91
N TYR A 369 12.55 13.85 -7.15
CA TYR A 369 12.40 14.20 -5.74
C TYR A 369 11.67 15.54 -5.57
N PRO A 370 10.67 15.64 -4.69
CA PRO A 370 10.00 16.91 -4.44
C PRO A 370 10.97 17.91 -3.79
N VAL A 371 11.11 19.06 -4.42
CA VAL A 371 11.94 20.17 -3.90
C VAL A 371 11.28 20.84 -2.69
N THR A 372 9.97 20.68 -2.57
CA THR A 372 9.14 21.37 -1.57
C THR A 372 9.09 20.72 -0.19
N ASP A 373 9.54 19.46 -0.07
CA ASP A 373 9.52 18.75 1.22
C ASP A 373 10.70 19.10 2.14
N ASP A 374 11.74 19.74 1.61
CA ASP A 374 12.80 20.28 2.46
C ASP A 374 12.44 21.70 2.86
N SER A 375 12.32 21.93 4.16
CA SER A 375 12.18 23.27 4.78
C SER A 375 13.34 24.23 4.45
N GLN A 376 14.36 23.76 3.78
CA GLN A 376 15.40 24.52 3.11
C GLN A 376 15.02 24.72 1.63
N SER A 377 14.03 25.55 1.38
CA SER A 377 13.87 26.19 0.10
C SER A 377 15.21 26.86 -0.26
N PRO A 378 15.96 26.39 -1.29
CA PRO A 378 17.16 27.10 -1.68
C PRO A 378 16.71 28.48 -2.13
N ASN A 379 17.09 29.44 -1.32
CA ASN A 379 17.02 30.88 -1.57
C ASN A 379 16.46 31.33 -2.92
N SER A 380 15.34 32.06 -2.87
CA SER A 380 14.93 33.15 -3.72
C SER A 380 15.00 33.09 -5.27
N PHE A 381 15.57 32.04 -5.88
CA PHE A 381 15.69 31.96 -7.32
C PHE A 381 14.70 31.01 -8.01
N VAL A 382 13.92 30.23 -7.25
CA VAL A 382 12.85 29.43 -7.83
C VAL A 382 11.61 30.30 -7.87
N THR A 383 11.31 30.85 -9.05
CA THR A 383 10.05 31.57 -9.28
C THR A 383 8.87 30.62 -9.02
N GLY A 384 7.74 31.16 -8.57
CA GLY A 384 6.52 30.36 -8.35
C GLY A 384 6.15 29.47 -9.57
N ALA A 385 6.52 29.90 -10.80
CA ALA A 385 6.38 29.12 -12.01
C ALA A 385 7.28 27.87 -12.03
N GLY A 386 8.55 27.96 -11.59
CA GLY A 386 9.46 26.81 -11.52
C GLY A 386 9.04 25.79 -10.45
N LEU A 387 8.52 26.23 -9.32
CA LEU A 387 7.92 25.35 -8.31
C LEU A 387 6.66 24.66 -8.83
N SER A 388 5.81 25.38 -9.58
CA SER A 388 4.62 24.83 -10.22
C SER A 388 4.99 23.75 -11.25
N GLU A 389 6.04 23.96 -12.03
CA GLU A 389 6.50 23.01 -13.05
C GLU A 389 7.10 21.74 -12.41
N LEU A 390 7.90 21.88 -11.36
CA LEU A 390 8.43 20.73 -10.59
C LEU A 390 7.32 19.93 -9.92
N ASN A 391 6.33 20.60 -9.34
CA ASN A 391 5.16 19.94 -8.77
C ASN A 391 4.31 19.24 -9.83
N SER A 392 4.17 19.83 -11.03
CA SER A 392 3.44 19.21 -12.14
C SER A 392 4.13 17.93 -12.63
N THR A 393 5.46 17.94 -12.77
CA THR A 393 6.24 16.77 -13.17
C THR A 393 6.12 15.63 -12.16
N MET A 394 6.19 15.95 -10.87
CA MET A 394 6.00 14.96 -9.81
C MET A 394 4.58 14.41 -9.79
N SER A 395 3.58 15.25 -10.01
CA SER A 395 2.17 14.83 -10.09
C SER A 395 1.94 13.88 -11.27
N LEU A 396 2.61 14.10 -12.40
CA LEU A 396 2.55 13.18 -13.54
C LEU A 396 3.13 11.80 -13.19
N MET A 397 4.28 11.76 -12.52
CA MET A 397 4.91 10.50 -12.09
C MET A 397 4.03 9.74 -11.08
N ILE A 398 3.45 10.43 -10.10
CA ILE A 398 2.53 9.83 -9.13
C ILE A 398 1.30 9.27 -9.85
N ASN A 399 0.75 10.00 -10.82
CA ASN A 399 -0.40 9.55 -11.58
C ASN A 399 -0.08 8.33 -12.44
N GLU A 400 1.13 8.25 -13.04
CA GLU A 400 1.59 7.04 -13.75
C GLU A 400 1.55 5.81 -12.83
N TYR A 401 2.16 5.90 -11.64
CA TYR A 401 2.15 4.81 -10.68
C TYR A 401 0.75 4.43 -10.19
N ARG A 402 -0.12 5.43 -9.97
CA ARG A 402 -1.51 5.19 -9.57
C ARG A 402 -2.31 4.47 -10.65
N GLU A 403 -2.13 4.84 -11.91
CA GLU A 403 -2.79 4.15 -13.02
C GLU A 403 -2.31 2.69 -13.13
N ILE A 404 -1.02 2.43 -12.96
CA ILE A 404 -0.46 1.08 -12.95
C ILE A 404 -1.07 0.25 -11.80
N ILE A 405 -1.10 0.80 -10.58
CA ILE A 405 -1.67 0.13 -9.40
C ILE A 405 -3.17 -0.12 -9.61
N LYS A 406 -3.90 0.89 -10.06
CA LYS A 406 -5.34 0.80 -10.33
C LYS A 406 -5.66 -0.32 -11.32
N HIS A 407 -4.94 -0.36 -12.44
CA HIS A 407 -5.14 -1.39 -13.45
C HIS A 407 -4.83 -2.80 -12.93
N SER A 408 -3.73 -2.96 -12.21
CA SER A 408 -3.34 -4.26 -11.65
C SER A 408 -4.30 -4.75 -10.58
N ILE A 409 -4.81 -3.86 -9.71
CA ILE A 409 -5.80 -4.25 -8.70
C ILE A 409 -7.14 -4.57 -9.36
N THR A 410 -7.54 -3.87 -10.42
CA THR A 410 -8.75 -4.21 -11.19
C THR A 410 -8.65 -5.63 -11.75
N GLN A 411 -7.53 -6.00 -12.37
CA GLN A 411 -7.30 -7.37 -12.83
C GLN A 411 -7.31 -8.40 -11.69
N MET A 412 -6.80 -8.02 -10.51
CA MET A 412 -6.84 -8.86 -9.32
C MET A 412 -8.29 -9.10 -8.85
N ASP A 413 -9.13 -8.06 -8.90
CA ASP A 413 -10.54 -8.17 -8.53
C ASP A 413 -11.30 -9.11 -9.45
N GLU A 414 -11.11 -8.96 -10.77
CA GLU A 414 -11.73 -9.82 -11.78
C GLU A 414 -11.38 -11.30 -11.53
N LYS A 415 -10.11 -11.60 -11.32
CA LYS A 415 -9.64 -12.96 -11.02
C LYS A 415 -10.16 -13.50 -9.69
N ARG A 416 -10.27 -12.65 -8.65
CA ARG A 416 -10.82 -13.06 -7.36
C ARG A 416 -12.32 -13.36 -7.46
N LEU A 417 -13.08 -12.54 -8.19
CA LEU A 417 -14.51 -12.78 -8.43
C LEU A 417 -14.72 -14.06 -9.22
N GLU A 418 -13.94 -14.29 -10.28
CA GLU A 418 -13.99 -15.54 -11.07
C GLU A 418 -13.69 -16.77 -10.19
N LEU A 419 -12.61 -16.71 -9.40
CA LEU A 419 -12.23 -17.80 -8.49
C LEU A 419 -13.32 -18.08 -7.45
N ASP A 420 -13.96 -17.07 -6.91
CA ASP A 420 -15.01 -17.25 -5.89
C ASP A 420 -16.24 -17.99 -6.43
N VAL A 421 -16.61 -17.70 -7.67
CA VAL A 421 -17.69 -18.42 -8.36
C VAL A 421 -17.33 -19.90 -8.55
N VAL A 422 -16.10 -20.17 -9.02
CA VAL A 422 -15.61 -21.55 -9.22
C VAL A 422 -15.53 -22.32 -7.90
N LEU A 423 -15.00 -21.70 -6.85
CA LEU A 423 -14.92 -22.29 -5.51
C LEU A 423 -16.30 -22.63 -4.95
N SER A 424 -17.26 -21.75 -5.15
CA SER A 424 -18.64 -21.98 -4.67
C SER A 424 -19.32 -23.11 -5.43
N TYR A 425 -19.08 -23.22 -6.73
CA TYR A 425 -19.59 -24.30 -7.55
C TYR A 425 -18.98 -25.65 -7.12
N SER A 426 -17.66 -25.70 -6.93
CA SER A 426 -16.96 -26.94 -6.55
C SER A 426 -17.31 -27.43 -5.14
N GLN A 427 -17.60 -26.51 -4.21
CA GLN A 427 -17.93 -26.83 -2.82
C GLN A 427 -19.42 -26.98 -2.55
N GLY A 428 -20.30 -26.66 -3.51
CA GLY A 428 -21.75 -26.66 -3.31
C GLY A 428 -22.24 -25.63 -2.30
N ILE A 429 -21.45 -24.57 -2.02
CA ILE A 429 -21.76 -23.55 -1.03
C ILE A 429 -22.55 -22.43 -1.69
N ASN A 430 -23.81 -22.28 -1.29
CA ASN A 430 -24.69 -21.27 -1.89
C ASN A 430 -24.58 -19.89 -1.24
N LYS A 431 -24.15 -19.78 0.02
CA LYS A 431 -24.05 -18.51 0.73
C LYS A 431 -22.78 -18.45 1.57
N LYS A 432 -22.09 -17.32 1.50
CA LYS A 432 -20.88 -17.01 2.29
C LYS A 432 -21.09 -15.73 3.10
N PRO A 433 -20.60 -15.65 4.35
CA PRO A 433 -20.65 -14.43 5.13
C PRO A 433 -19.62 -13.41 4.60
N MET A 434 -20.02 -12.15 4.56
CA MET A 434 -19.14 -11.02 4.30
C MET A 434 -19.33 -9.95 5.35
N ALA A 435 -18.24 -9.30 5.73
CA ALA A 435 -18.24 -8.19 6.66
C ALA A 435 -17.14 -7.20 6.30
N GLY A 436 -17.38 -5.94 6.55
CA GLY A 436 -16.41 -4.89 6.25
C GLY A 436 -16.93 -3.51 6.55
N PHE A 437 -16.23 -2.54 5.99
CA PHE A 437 -16.56 -1.13 6.08
C PHE A 437 -16.69 -0.59 4.65
N PHE A 438 -17.82 0.00 4.34
CA PHE A 438 -18.09 0.52 2.99
C PHE A 438 -18.90 1.81 3.09
N ASN A 439 -18.47 2.86 2.40
CA ASN A 439 -19.07 4.21 2.43
C ASN A 439 -19.35 4.70 3.86
N GLY A 440 -18.36 4.60 4.74
CA GLY A 440 -18.48 5.08 6.12
C GLY A 440 -19.40 4.25 7.04
N ALA A 441 -19.96 3.15 6.56
CA ALA A 441 -20.82 2.28 7.33
C ALA A 441 -20.28 0.84 7.43
N SER A 442 -20.39 0.22 8.60
CA SER A 442 -20.07 -1.20 8.78
C SER A 442 -21.22 -2.05 8.21
N PHE A 443 -20.86 -3.10 7.47
CA PHE A 443 -21.83 -4.08 6.97
C PHE A 443 -21.47 -5.49 7.44
N SER A 444 -22.50 -6.32 7.65
CA SER A 444 -22.36 -7.74 7.93
C SER A 444 -23.58 -8.45 7.33
N GLU A 445 -23.37 -9.13 6.22
CA GLU A 445 -24.44 -9.79 5.47
C GLU A 445 -23.91 -11.05 4.78
N ASN A 446 -24.83 -11.82 4.17
CA ASN A 446 -24.48 -12.99 3.39
C ASN A 446 -24.62 -12.69 1.89
N TYR A 447 -23.72 -13.24 1.08
CA TYR A 447 -23.79 -13.16 -0.37
C TYR A 447 -23.75 -14.56 -1.00
N SER A 448 -24.32 -14.68 -2.18
CA SER A 448 -24.28 -15.88 -2.99
C SER A 448 -23.34 -15.65 -4.19
N PRO A 449 -22.17 -16.30 -4.24
CA PRO A 449 -21.25 -16.08 -5.36
C PRO A 449 -21.88 -16.36 -6.72
N LEU A 450 -22.65 -17.44 -6.85
CA LEU A 450 -23.35 -17.77 -8.09
C LEU A 450 -24.49 -16.81 -8.46
N GLY A 451 -25.22 -16.30 -7.45
CA GLY A 451 -26.36 -15.41 -7.66
C GLY A 451 -25.99 -13.94 -7.78
N ASP A 452 -25.09 -13.47 -6.92
CA ASP A 452 -24.75 -12.05 -6.81
C ASP A 452 -23.61 -11.65 -7.77
N ILE A 453 -22.59 -12.50 -7.96
CA ILE A 453 -21.51 -12.30 -8.94
C ILE A 453 -21.95 -12.77 -10.33
N GLY A 454 -22.35 -14.03 -10.46
CA GLY A 454 -23.06 -14.61 -11.60
C GLY A 454 -22.39 -14.50 -12.97
N GLY A 455 -21.08 -14.34 -13.06
CA GLY A 455 -20.31 -14.29 -14.30
C GLY A 455 -20.00 -12.88 -14.82
N ASP A 456 -20.46 -11.83 -14.14
CA ASP A 456 -20.02 -10.45 -14.39
C ASP A 456 -18.91 -10.11 -13.41
N PHE A 457 -17.67 -10.08 -13.90
CA PHE A 457 -16.46 -9.84 -13.08
C PHE A 457 -15.94 -8.43 -13.23
N THR A 458 -16.64 -7.57 -13.98
CA THR A 458 -16.19 -6.22 -14.31
C THR A 458 -16.19 -5.33 -13.08
N THR A 459 -15.04 -4.83 -12.71
CA THR A 459 -14.86 -3.86 -11.64
C THR A 459 -13.99 -2.71 -12.12
N ARG A 460 -14.05 -1.59 -11.41
CA ARG A 460 -13.19 -0.44 -11.67
C ARG A 460 -12.64 0.08 -10.36
N ARG A 461 -11.35 0.38 -10.34
CA ARG A 461 -10.72 1.02 -9.20
C ARG A 461 -10.53 2.51 -9.46
N ILE A 462 -10.86 3.33 -8.47
CA ILE A 462 -10.79 4.80 -8.58
C ILE A 462 -10.06 5.32 -7.36
N TYR A 463 -9.08 6.19 -7.59
CA TYR A 463 -8.53 7.00 -6.51
C TYR A 463 -9.45 8.19 -6.25
N GLY A 464 -9.80 8.45 -5.00
CA GLY A 464 -10.55 9.64 -4.62
C GLY A 464 -9.83 10.92 -5.06
N VAL A 465 -10.58 11.99 -5.26
CA VAL A 465 -10.04 13.30 -5.72
C VAL A 465 -8.95 13.84 -4.79
N MET A 466 -8.98 13.45 -3.51
CA MET A 466 -8.03 13.87 -2.49
C MET A 466 -6.97 12.81 -2.17
N ALA A 467 -6.89 11.73 -2.94
CA ALA A 467 -5.92 10.67 -2.70
C ALA A 467 -4.48 11.21 -2.84
N GLY A 468 -3.62 10.92 -1.85
CA GLY A 468 -2.21 11.31 -1.83
C GLY A 468 -1.92 12.72 -1.35
N PHE A 469 -2.93 13.45 -0.90
CA PHE A 469 -2.72 14.66 -0.12
C PHE A 469 -2.51 14.31 1.36
N ASP A 470 -1.70 15.10 2.04
CA ASP A 470 -1.58 15.05 3.49
C ASP A 470 -2.89 15.50 4.14
N GLU A 471 -3.19 15.04 5.37
CA GLU A 471 -4.45 15.33 6.06
C GLU A 471 -4.81 16.84 6.07
N PRO A 472 -3.90 17.76 6.39
CA PRO A 472 -4.21 19.20 6.32
C PRO A 472 -4.58 19.66 4.89
N GLN A 473 -3.89 19.14 3.88
CA GLN A 473 -4.17 19.48 2.48
C GLN A 473 -5.50 18.88 2.01
N LYS A 474 -5.86 17.67 2.46
CA LYS A 474 -7.17 17.05 2.18
C LYS A 474 -8.29 17.94 2.70
N ILE A 475 -8.17 18.44 3.94
CA ILE A 475 -9.19 19.32 4.55
C ILE A 475 -9.31 20.64 3.78
N VAL A 476 -8.19 21.32 3.51
CA VAL A 476 -8.21 22.62 2.82
C VAL A 476 -8.73 22.49 1.39
N THR A 477 -8.20 21.54 0.61
CA THR A 477 -8.61 21.30 -0.77
C THR A 477 -10.06 20.81 -0.82
N GLY A 478 -10.44 19.93 0.11
CA GLY A 478 -11.79 19.42 0.21
C GLY A 478 -12.83 20.50 0.51
N LEU A 479 -12.53 21.42 1.41
CA LEU A 479 -13.38 22.59 1.68
C LEU A 479 -13.51 23.51 0.45
N GLN A 480 -12.44 23.71 -0.30
CA GLN A 480 -12.48 24.48 -1.55
C GLN A 480 -13.35 23.79 -2.62
N LEU A 481 -13.22 22.48 -2.77
CA LEU A 481 -14.03 21.69 -3.72
C LEU A 481 -15.51 21.65 -3.29
N LEU A 482 -15.79 21.59 -1.99
CA LEU A 482 -17.13 21.68 -1.43
C LEU A 482 -17.75 23.06 -1.70
N GLN A 483 -17.01 24.13 -1.48
CA GLN A 483 -17.45 25.50 -1.78
C GLN A 483 -17.69 25.73 -3.29
N ALA A 484 -16.87 25.10 -4.13
CA ALA A 484 -17.04 25.11 -5.58
C ALA A 484 -18.18 24.21 -6.07
N GLY A 485 -18.84 23.43 -5.19
CA GLY A 485 -19.93 22.52 -5.55
C GLY A 485 -19.48 21.28 -6.35
N VAL A 486 -18.17 20.97 -6.33
CA VAL A 486 -17.61 19.80 -7.04
C VAL A 486 -17.81 18.50 -6.27
N ILE A 487 -17.78 18.58 -4.93
CA ILE A 487 -18.01 17.44 -4.03
C ILE A 487 -19.08 17.81 -3.01
N ASP A 488 -19.72 16.80 -2.43
CA ASP A 488 -20.65 16.94 -1.32
C ASP A 488 -19.97 16.75 0.04
N VAL A 489 -20.69 17.04 1.11
CA VAL A 489 -20.17 16.93 2.49
C VAL A 489 -19.84 15.47 2.83
N GLU A 490 -20.58 14.50 2.30
CA GLU A 490 -20.34 13.08 2.52
C GLU A 490 -19.01 12.65 1.91
N THR A 491 -18.78 12.99 0.64
CA THR A 491 -17.52 12.73 -0.06
C THR A 491 -16.33 13.38 0.65
N LEU A 492 -16.49 14.59 1.19
CA LEU A 492 -15.44 15.23 1.98
C LEU A 492 -15.14 14.42 3.25
N GLN A 493 -16.16 14.02 3.98
CA GLN A 493 -16.02 13.28 5.23
C GLN A 493 -15.44 11.88 5.01
N ASP A 494 -15.80 11.20 3.90
CA ASP A 494 -15.26 9.89 3.51
C ASP A 494 -13.74 9.92 3.20
N ASN A 495 -13.23 11.07 2.82
CA ASN A 495 -11.82 11.24 2.47
C ASN A 495 -10.93 11.74 3.63
N ILE A 496 -11.52 12.05 4.79
CA ILE A 496 -10.78 12.46 6.00
C ILE A 496 -10.55 11.23 6.88
N ASP A 497 -9.28 10.87 7.07
CA ASP A 497 -8.90 9.75 7.92
C ASP A 497 -9.27 10.02 9.40
N GLY A 498 -9.86 9.03 10.06
CA GLY A 498 -10.29 9.15 11.47
C GLY A 498 -11.76 9.52 11.68
N LEU A 499 -12.51 9.84 10.63
CA LEU A 499 -13.96 9.96 10.71
C LEU A 499 -14.60 8.60 10.45
N GLU A 500 -14.82 7.86 11.52
CA GLU A 500 -15.54 6.58 11.44
C GLU A 500 -17.05 6.78 11.52
N ASN A 501 -17.80 5.98 10.76
CA ASN A 501 -19.25 5.91 10.80
C ASN A 501 -19.97 7.22 10.40
N ILE A 502 -19.65 7.71 9.21
CA ILE A 502 -20.11 8.98 8.65
C ILE A 502 -21.62 9.12 8.69
N ALA A 503 -22.38 8.04 8.44
CA ALA A 503 -23.82 8.04 8.55
C ALA A 503 -24.31 8.45 9.95
N LYS A 504 -23.67 7.95 11.02
CA LYS A 504 -23.98 8.36 12.40
C LYS A 504 -23.53 9.79 12.70
N VAL A 505 -22.40 10.22 12.14
CA VAL A 505 -21.94 11.60 12.29
C VAL A 505 -22.93 12.56 11.64
N GLN A 506 -23.39 12.26 10.44
CA GLN A 506 -24.39 13.06 9.74
C GLN A 506 -25.76 13.05 10.44
N GLU A 507 -26.20 11.90 10.95
CA GLU A 507 -27.41 11.81 11.75
C GLU A 507 -27.31 12.72 12.98
N ARG A 508 -26.15 12.71 13.69
CA ARG A 508 -25.91 13.62 14.81
C ARG A 508 -25.89 15.09 14.38
N ILE A 509 -25.24 15.40 13.26
CA ILE A 509 -25.20 16.78 12.73
C ILE A 509 -26.62 17.24 12.37
N ARG A 510 -27.41 16.40 11.69
CA ARG A 510 -28.81 16.73 11.34
C ARG A 510 -29.65 16.92 12.61
N LYS A 511 -29.48 16.03 13.60
CA LYS A 511 -30.16 16.11 14.89
C LYS A 511 -29.79 17.41 15.62
N ASN A 512 -28.48 17.70 15.75
CA ASN A 512 -28.02 18.91 16.40
C ASN A 512 -28.50 20.19 15.69
N LYS A 513 -28.49 20.21 14.35
CA LYS A 513 -29.03 21.34 13.58
C LYS A 513 -30.54 21.51 13.81
N ALA A 514 -31.30 20.41 13.80
CA ALA A 514 -32.74 20.48 14.07
C ALA A 514 -33.02 20.96 15.50
N GLU A 515 -32.27 20.46 16.49
CA GLU A 515 -32.35 20.90 17.89
C GLU A 515 -32.00 22.38 18.01
N GLN A 516 -30.96 22.86 17.32
CA GLN A 516 -30.54 24.25 17.33
C GLN A 516 -31.62 25.16 16.72
N VAL A 517 -32.18 24.81 15.57
CA VAL A 517 -33.26 25.59 14.93
C VAL A 517 -34.51 25.66 15.83
N LEU A 518 -34.87 24.54 16.47
CA LEU A 518 -36.00 24.51 17.41
C LEU A 518 -35.71 25.35 18.65
N PHE A 519 -34.51 25.28 19.20
CA PHE A 519 -34.09 26.09 20.33
C PHE A 519 -34.09 27.58 20.00
N ASP A 520 -33.55 27.96 18.83
CA ASP A 520 -33.55 29.35 18.35
C ASP A 520 -34.98 29.88 18.20
N SER A 521 -35.92 29.01 17.74
CA SER A 521 -37.33 29.38 17.64
C SER A 521 -38.01 29.58 19.01
N ILE A 522 -37.64 28.77 20.02
CA ILE A 522 -38.09 28.94 21.41
C ILE A 522 -37.56 30.25 21.97
N LEU A 523 -36.28 30.56 21.77
CA LEU A 523 -35.68 31.85 22.22
C LEU A 523 -36.32 33.05 21.55
N ALA A 524 -36.62 32.96 20.24
CA ALA A 524 -37.28 34.05 19.52
C ALA A 524 -38.72 34.27 20.03
N ARG A 525 -39.47 33.23 20.36
CA ARG A 525 -40.80 33.33 20.98
C ARG A 525 -40.74 33.86 22.41
N SER A 526 -39.77 33.41 23.20
CA SER A 526 -39.47 33.93 24.54
C SER A 526 -39.20 35.43 24.52
N ALA A 527 -38.42 35.93 23.55
CA ALA A 527 -38.14 37.35 23.34
C ALA A 527 -39.39 38.15 22.94
N GLN A 528 -40.39 37.50 22.37
CA GLN A 528 -41.70 38.11 22.04
C GLN A 528 -42.68 38.11 23.21
N GLY A 529 -42.28 37.61 24.39
CA GLY A 529 -43.11 37.60 25.61
C GLY A 529 -43.95 36.33 25.81
N ASP A 530 -43.69 35.27 25.05
CA ASP A 530 -44.35 33.99 25.24
C ASP A 530 -43.82 33.30 26.52
N MET A 531 -44.74 33.21 27.53
CA MET A 531 -44.40 32.67 28.84
C MET A 531 -44.07 31.17 28.78
N ALA A 532 -44.76 30.43 27.90
CA ALA A 532 -44.52 28.99 27.73
C ALA A 532 -43.15 28.73 27.09
N ALA A 533 -42.77 29.55 26.09
CA ALA A 533 -41.44 29.48 25.48
C ALA A 533 -40.32 29.89 26.46
N THR A 534 -40.59 30.84 27.35
CA THR A 534 -39.63 31.23 28.40
C THR A 534 -39.39 30.09 29.40
N MET A 535 -40.48 29.43 29.85
CA MET A 535 -40.40 28.27 30.73
C MET A 535 -39.68 27.10 30.08
N ALA A 536 -39.94 26.82 28.80
CA ALA A 536 -39.22 25.80 28.04
C ALA A 536 -37.74 26.13 27.89
N ALA A 537 -37.37 27.38 27.60
CA ALA A 537 -35.96 27.81 27.53
C ALA A 537 -35.23 27.63 28.86
N ILE A 538 -35.86 27.97 30.00
CA ILE A 538 -35.32 27.75 31.34
C ILE A 538 -35.13 26.26 31.63
N ALA A 539 -36.14 25.44 31.33
CA ALA A 539 -36.08 24.00 31.53
C ALA A 539 -34.98 23.33 30.71
N ILE A 540 -34.72 23.80 29.47
CA ILE A 540 -33.62 23.34 28.64
C ILE A 540 -32.26 23.73 29.26
N TYR A 541 -32.16 24.94 29.83
CA TYR A 541 -30.96 25.41 30.49
C TYR A 541 -30.64 24.62 31.76
N GLU A 542 -31.66 24.27 32.55
CA GLU A 542 -31.51 23.46 33.76
C GLU A 542 -31.23 21.99 33.49
N MET A 543 -31.80 21.43 32.45
CA MET A 543 -31.69 20.00 32.09
C MET A 543 -31.22 19.79 30.65
N PRO A 544 -29.96 20.11 30.30
CA PRO A 544 -29.46 20.04 28.92
C PRO A 544 -29.49 18.63 28.33
N ASN A 545 -29.53 17.59 29.15
CA ASN A 545 -29.60 16.20 28.66
C ASN A 545 -31.01 15.78 28.21
N GLN A 546 -32.04 16.57 28.51
CA GLN A 546 -33.44 16.25 28.20
C GLN A 546 -34.04 17.23 27.17
N ILE A 547 -33.21 17.91 26.40
CA ILE A 547 -33.64 18.92 25.39
C ILE A 547 -34.74 18.37 24.46
N THR A 548 -34.55 17.14 23.97
CA THR A 548 -35.48 16.52 23.02
C THR A 548 -36.88 16.26 23.62
N GLU A 549 -36.95 15.94 24.92
CA GLU A 549 -38.20 15.70 25.62
C GLU A 549 -38.94 16.99 25.94
N ILE A 550 -38.22 18.00 26.40
CA ILE A 550 -38.74 19.34 26.68
C ILE A 550 -39.29 19.96 25.38
N MET A 551 -38.52 19.85 24.27
CA MET A 551 -38.98 20.33 22.97
C MET A 551 -40.24 19.58 22.48
N LYS A 552 -40.30 18.26 22.68
CA LYS A 552 -41.49 17.49 22.33
C LYS A 552 -42.72 18.00 23.12
N GLN A 553 -42.58 18.20 24.43
CA GLN A 553 -43.68 18.71 25.25
C GLN A 553 -44.11 20.11 24.80
N PHE A 554 -43.20 20.98 24.46
CA PHE A 554 -43.51 22.34 24.03
C PHE A 554 -44.21 22.39 22.65
N TYR A 555 -43.80 21.52 21.71
CA TYR A 555 -44.40 21.49 20.36
C TYR A 555 -45.54 20.49 20.18
N THR A 556 -45.79 19.59 21.16
CA THR A 556 -46.97 18.73 21.14
C THR A 556 -48.15 19.57 21.59
N PRO A 557 -49.18 19.78 20.76
CA PRO A 557 -50.40 20.47 21.22
C PRO A 557 -50.93 19.68 22.41
N GLU A 558 -51.23 20.37 23.54
CA GLU A 558 -52.07 19.76 24.56
C GLU A 558 -53.37 19.33 23.87
N GLU A 559 -53.63 18.03 23.87
CA GLU A 559 -54.96 17.56 23.47
C GLU A 559 -55.99 18.37 24.28
N PRO A 560 -56.92 19.07 23.63
CA PRO A 560 -57.89 19.86 24.35
C PRO A 560 -58.57 18.90 25.34
N GLN A 561 -58.34 19.14 26.64
CA GLN A 561 -59.06 18.42 27.67
C GLN A 561 -60.52 18.63 27.38
N MET A 562 -61.18 17.59 26.88
CA MET A 562 -62.61 17.62 26.64
C MET A 562 -63.29 17.91 27.97
N THR A 563 -64.05 18.96 28.01
CA THR A 563 -64.88 19.23 29.19
C THR A 563 -65.81 18.07 29.40
N PRO A 564 -66.17 17.70 30.65
CA PRO A 564 -67.11 16.60 30.93
C PRO A 564 -68.39 16.69 30.16
N GLU A 565 -68.82 17.91 29.77
CA GLU A 565 -69.98 18.15 28.90
C GLU A 565 -69.80 17.70 27.45
N GLN A 566 -68.54 17.83 26.91
CA GLN A 566 -68.23 17.37 25.55
C GLN A 566 -68.08 15.84 25.48
N GLU A 567 -67.56 15.18 26.51
CA GLU A 567 -67.55 13.72 26.61
C GLU A 567 -68.99 13.15 26.72
N ALA A 568 -69.83 13.81 27.50
CA ALA A 568 -71.27 13.39 27.60
C ALA A 568 -71.98 13.54 26.27
N LEU A 569 -71.71 14.58 25.46
CA LEU A 569 -72.28 14.82 24.15
C LEU A 569 -71.80 13.81 23.11
N ILE A 570 -70.54 13.41 23.12
CA ILE A 570 -70.00 12.38 22.26
C ILE A 570 -70.50 10.98 22.65
N GLN A 571 -70.67 10.69 23.94
CA GLN A 571 -71.24 9.46 24.40
C GLN A 571 -72.73 9.39 23.99
N GLN A 572 -73.49 10.51 24.05
CA GLN A 572 -74.85 10.58 23.62
C GLN A 572 -74.98 10.40 22.10
N GLN A 573 -74.08 10.95 21.28
CA GLN A 573 -74.03 10.71 19.84
C GLN A 573 -73.63 9.27 19.47
N MET A 574 -72.71 8.64 20.20
CA MET A 574 -72.37 7.23 20.00
C MET A 574 -73.57 6.30 20.39
N MET A 575 -74.30 6.61 21.43
CA MET A 575 -75.50 5.84 21.79
C MET A 575 -76.65 6.02 20.76
N GLN A 576 -76.76 7.20 20.16
CA GLN A 576 -77.72 7.41 19.07
C GLN A 576 -77.36 6.68 17.78
N GLN A 577 -76.09 6.56 17.46
CA GLN A 577 -75.60 5.76 16.33
C GLN A 577 -75.72 4.25 16.52
N GLN A 578 -75.70 3.76 17.75
CA GLN A 578 -75.95 2.34 18.04
C GLN A 578 -77.44 1.91 18.04
N MET A 579 -78.34 2.88 18.10
CA MET A 579 -79.83 2.60 18.09
C MET A 579 -80.48 2.79 16.73
N GLY A 580 -79.81 3.30 15.74
CA GLY A 580 -80.33 3.52 14.39
C GLY A 580 -79.66 2.64 13.35
N GLY A 581 -80.33 1.58 13.02
CA GLY A 581 -80.03 0.47 12.14
C GLY A 581 -79.30 0.64 10.84
N GLU A 582 -78.83 -0.49 10.38
CA GLU A 582 -78.40 -0.96 9.09
C GLU A 582 -77.02 -0.45 8.57
N PRO A 583 -76.13 -1.39 8.26
CA PRO A 583 -74.84 -1.04 7.63
C PRO A 583 -75.05 -0.68 6.16
N PRO A 584 -74.47 0.40 5.65
CA PRO A 584 -74.49 0.71 4.23
C PRO A 584 -73.70 -0.33 3.45
N THR A 585 -74.35 -0.93 2.48
CA THR A 585 -73.80 -1.81 1.47
C THR A 585 -72.66 -1.14 0.72
N MET A 586 -71.57 -1.89 0.48
CA MET A 586 -70.31 -1.52 -0.20
C MET A 586 -70.38 -1.08 -1.68
N ALA A 587 -71.49 -0.55 -2.12
CA ALA A 587 -71.76 -0.22 -3.54
C ALA A 587 -71.70 1.29 -3.88
N GLN A 588 -71.42 2.18 -2.93
CA GLN A 588 -71.42 3.64 -3.19
C GLN A 588 -70.07 4.38 -2.93
N ALA A 589 -69.00 3.67 -2.78
CA ALA A 589 -67.64 4.30 -2.57
C ALA A 589 -66.78 4.36 -3.83
N PHE A 590 -67.24 3.98 -5.00
CA PHE A 590 -66.50 4.15 -6.26
C PHE A 590 -67.41 4.82 -7.30
N GLY A 591 -67.68 6.10 -7.14
CA GLY A 591 -68.27 6.99 -8.10
C GLY A 591 -67.41 8.25 -8.24
N MET A 592 -66.68 8.29 -9.36
CA MET A 592 -65.78 9.30 -9.90
C MET A 592 -64.37 9.30 -9.35
#